data_69db021bae57a4fbe1794c35ac93ad59
#
_entry.id   69db021bae57a4fbe1794c35ac93ad59
#
_cell.length_a   1.000
_cell.length_b   1.000
_cell.length_c   1.000
_cell.angle_alpha   90.00
_cell.angle_beta   90.00
_cell.angle_gamma   90.00
#
_symmetry.space_group_name_H-M   'P 1'
#
loop_
_entity.id
_entity.type
_entity.pdbx_description
1 polymer ?
#
loop_
_entity_poly.entity_id
_entity_poly.type
_entity_poly.pdbx_seq_one_letter_code
_entity_poly.pdbx_strand_id
1 'polypeptide(L)' 'MKIIDLLNLMDDITQLDINALDFEEPIYITDISKMSKELLNREIDYIGAKCEDCLAIFLKDT' A
#
# COMPACT_ATOMS: atom_id res chain seq x y z
N MET A 1 -6.25 2.92 9.34
CA MET A 1 -6.03 3.70 8.09
C MET A 1 -6.11 2.78 6.90
N LYS A 2 -6.84 3.16 5.90
CA LYS A 2 -6.92 2.43 4.62
C LYS A 2 -5.83 2.94 3.68
N ILE A 3 -5.51 2.14 2.65
CA ILE A 3 -4.50 2.56 1.67
C ILE A 3 -4.90 3.90 1.02
N ILE A 4 -6.18 4.08 0.70
CA ILE A 4 -6.64 5.32 0.08
C ILE A 4 -6.40 6.54 0.99
N ASP A 5 -6.53 6.37 2.30
CA ASP A 5 -6.27 7.45 3.25
C ASP A 5 -4.81 7.87 3.24
N LEU A 6 -3.90 6.88 3.17
CA LEU A 6 -2.47 7.14 3.08
C LEU A 6 -2.13 7.91 1.80
N LEU A 7 -2.69 7.49 0.67
CA LEU A 7 -2.42 8.14 -0.61
C LEU A 7 -2.93 9.59 -0.67
N ASN A 8 -4.01 9.87 0.07
CA ASN A 8 -4.53 11.24 0.15
C ASN A 8 -3.65 12.15 1.03
N LEU A 9 -2.85 11.56 1.91
CA LEU A 9 -1.94 12.31 2.76
C LEU A 9 -0.58 12.55 2.11
N MET A 10 -0.18 11.66 1.21
CA MET A 10 1.15 11.69 0.61
C MET A 10 1.03 11.54 -0.90
N ASP A 11 1.32 12.61 -1.63
CA ASP A 11 1.20 12.64 -3.08
C ASP A 11 2.54 12.44 -3.82
N ASP A 12 3.64 12.32 -3.08
CA ASP A 12 4.97 12.12 -3.65
C ASP A 12 5.42 10.65 -3.71
N ILE A 13 4.55 9.73 -3.32
CA ILE A 13 4.85 8.30 -3.37
C ILE A 13 4.75 7.80 -4.80
N THR A 14 5.82 7.16 -5.29
CA THR A 14 5.86 6.60 -6.63
C THR A 14 5.78 5.08 -6.66
N GLN A 15 6.02 4.43 -5.52
CA GLN A 15 5.97 2.97 -5.43
C GLN A 15 5.45 2.50 -4.09
N LEU A 16 4.59 1.50 -4.13
CA LEU A 16 4.11 0.80 -2.93
C LEU A 16 4.45 -0.68 -3.03
N ASP A 17 5.01 -1.23 -1.96
CA ASP A 17 5.19 -2.66 -1.80
C ASP A 17 4.13 -3.13 -0.80
N ILE A 18 3.14 -3.87 -1.26
CA ILE A 18 1.98 -4.24 -0.45
C ILE A 18 2.07 -5.70 -0.05
N ASN A 19 2.05 -5.96 1.25
CA ASN A 19 2.13 -7.28 1.83
C ASN A 19 0.87 -7.59 2.65
N ALA A 20 0.46 -8.84 2.64
CA ALA A 20 -0.65 -9.32 3.46
C ALA A 20 -0.46 -10.81 3.71
N LEU A 21 -1.08 -11.33 4.77
CA LEU A 21 -0.97 -12.76 5.09
C LEU A 21 -1.61 -13.65 4.03
N ASP A 22 -2.61 -13.12 3.31
CA ASP A 22 -3.30 -13.84 2.24
C ASP A 22 -2.59 -13.71 0.88
N PHE A 23 -1.47 -12.98 0.81
CA PHE A 23 -0.70 -12.84 -0.43
C PHE A 23 0.46 -13.84 -0.42
N GLU A 24 0.64 -14.57 -1.52
CA GLU A 24 1.80 -15.46 -1.70
C GLU A 24 3.08 -14.64 -1.89
N GLU A 25 2.97 -13.50 -2.57
CA GLU A 25 4.08 -12.60 -2.85
C GLU A 25 3.65 -11.16 -2.65
N PRO A 26 4.57 -10.26 -2.28
CA PRO A 26 4.24 -8.83 -2.22
C PRO A 26 3.78 -8.32 -3.59
N ILE A 27 2.85 -7.38 -3.56
CA ILE A 27 2.39 -6.69 -4.77
C ILE A 27 3.15 -5.38 -4.88
N TYR A 28 3.82 -5.19 -6.01
CA TYR A 28 4.57 -3.96 -6.29
C TYR A 28 3.74 -3.06 -7.18
N ILE A 29 3.38 -1.90 -6.66
CA ILE A 29 2.56 -0.92 -7.39
C ILE A 29 3.43 0.27 -7.75
N THR A 30 3.62 0.51 -9.05
CA THR A 30 4.33 1.69 -9.54
C THR A 30 3.38 2.70 -10.18
N ASP A 31 2.16 2.30 -10.49
CA ASP A 31 1.13 3.18 -11.01
C ASP A 31 -0.08 3.15 -10.07
N ILE A 32 -0.12 4.11 -9.17
CA ILE A 32 -1.12 4.17 -8.11
C ILE A 32 -2.54 4.27 -8.70
N SER A 33 -2.68 4.92 -9.85
CA SER A 33 -3.99 5.11 -10.48
C SER A 33 -4.63 3.80 -10.93
N LYS A 34 -3.85 2.74 -11.06
CA LYS A 34 -4.35 1.42 -11.50
C LYS A 34 -4.75 0.50 -10.35
N MET A 35 -4.66 0.95 -9.11
CA MET A 35 -5.07 0.14 -7.98
C MET A 35 -6.57 -0.08 -7.96
N SER A 36 -7.00 -1.31 -7.64
CA SER A 36 -8.41 -1.62 -7.53
C SER A 36 -9.02 -0.94 -6.30
N LYS A 37 -10.33 -0.67 -6.35
CA LYS A 37 -11.04 -0.08 -5.21
C LYS A 37 -11.01 -1.01 -4.00
N GLU A 38 -11.08 -2.32 -4.24
CA GLU A 38 -11.03 -3.33 -3.18
C GLU A 38 -9.71 -3.23 -2.42
N LEU A 39 -8.59 -3.14 -3.13
CA LEU A 39 -7.28 -3.00 -2.52
C LEU A 39 -7.15 -1.66 -1.78
N LEU A 40 -7.60 -0.58 -2.38
CA LEU A 40 -7.55 0.76 -1.78
C LEU A 40 -8.31 0.85 -0.47
N ASN A 41 -9.34 0.04 -0.29
CA ASN A 41 -10.17 0.06 0.92
C ASN A 41 -9.68 -0.91 2.01
N ARG A 42 -8.59 -1.65 1.78
CA ARG A 42 -8.04 -2.53 2.80
C ARG A 42 -7.37 -1.73 3.91
N GLU A 43 -7.53 -2.21 5.14
CA GLU A 43 -6.92 -1.58 6.30
C GLU A 43 -5.43 -1.88 6.36
N ILE A 44 -4.65 -0.87 6.74
CA ILE A 44 -3.20 -0.99 6.93
C ILE A 44 -2.91 -1.36 8.39
N ASP A 45 -2.07 -2.37 8.59
CA ASP A 45 -1.59 -2.74 9.92
C ASP A 45 -0.41 -1.86 10.30
N TYR A 46 0.63 -1.83 9.47
CA TYR A 46 1.75 -0.91 9.70
C TYR A 46 2.44 -0.58 8.37
N ILE A 47 3.27 0.47 8.43
CA ILE A 47 3.96 1.03 7.27
C ILE A 47 5.45 1.10 7.59
N GLY A 48 6.28 0.66 6.64
CA GLY A 48 7.72 0.82 6.71
C GLY A 48 8.23 1.62 5.53
N ALA A 49 9.22 2.47 5.75
CA ALA A 49 9.85 3.22 4.67
C ALA A 49 10.95 2.38 4.03
N LYS A 50 10.96 2.29 2.69
CA LYS A 50 12.02 1.61 1.94
C LYS A 50 12.98 2.58 1.30
N CYS A 51 12.48 3.68 0.78
CA CYS A 51 13.28 4.74 0.16
C CYS A 51 12.47 6.05 0.24
N GLU A 52 12.99 7.14 -0.32
CA GLU A 52 12.36 8.46 -0.19
C GLU A 52 10.91 8.49 -0.71
N ASP A 53 10.65 7.77 -1.81
CA ASP A 53 9.35 7.78 -2.46
C ASP A 53 8.71 6.38 -2.51
N CYS A 54 9.25 5.43 -1.75
CA CYS A 54 8.77 4.05 -1.71
C CYS A 54 8.38 3.66 -0.30
N LEU A 55 7.20 3.07 -0.15
CA LEU A 55 6.73 2.57 1.14
C LEU A 55 6.42 1.09 1.06
N ALA A 56 6.72 0.37 2.14
CA ALA A 56 6.25 -0.99 2.33
C ALA A 56 5.02 -0.94 3.23
N ILE A 57 3.94 -1.54 2.79
CA ILE A 57 2.67 -1.55 3.52
C ILE A 57 2.34 -2.99 3.90
N PHE A 58 1.94 -3.19 5.14
CA PHE A 58 1.49 -4.48 5.65
C PHE A 58 0.03 -4.35 6.03
N LEU A 59 -0.83 -5.12 5.37
CA LEU A 59 -2.26 -5.06 5.56
C LEU A 59 -2.69 -5.91 6.74
N LYS A 60 -3.77 -5.49 7.40
CA LYS A 60 -4.37 -6.29 8.45
C LYS A 60 -4.97 -7.56 7.86
N ASP A 61 -4.91 -8.62 8.63
CA ASP A 61 -5.64 -9.85 8.33
C ASP A 61 -7.13 -9.58 8.50
N THR A 62 -7.92 -9.99 7.52
CA THR A 62 -9.37 -9.79 7.55
C THR A 62 -10.10 -11.07 7.95
#